data_39438a10f2e339b50075b102b341035d
#
_entry.id   39438a10f2e339b50075b102b341035d
#
_cell.length_a   1.000
_cell.length_b   1.000
_cell.length_c   1.000
_cell.angle_alpha   90.00
_cell.angle_beta   90.00
_cell.angle_gamma   90.00
#
_symmetry.space_group_name_H-M   'P 1'
#
loop_
_entity.id
_entity.type
_entity.pdbx_description
1 polymer ?
#
loop_
_entity_poly.entity_id
_entity_poly.type
_entity_poly.pdbx_seq_one_letter_code
_entity_poly.pdbx_strand_id
1 'polypeptide(L)'
;MTAEPVIDQQHPPAALPATVRASLSPSRAADFKTCPLLYRFRSIDRLPERPSVEQARGTLVHAVLERLFDLPAGGRTPDAAGDLVVPQWDRLVTEQPELAGLFDPGDEAGTAEFLRSAAALLEGYFAVEDPRRLEPAERESLISAVVDDELLIRGYLDRLDVAPDGALRVVDYKTGGAPREAFEARALFQLKFYALVLWRTRGVVPRVLRLLYLKDAEVCDYSPDAEELLRFERTVVALWQAIEQATERQDFRPRPSRLCDWCNHQAHCPTFGGTPPPFPQRAGAADPLRDARSRPATPGADE
;
A
#
# COMPACT_ATOMS: atom_id res chain seq x y z
N MET A 1 2.03 39.62 18.60
CA MET A 1 2.58 38.36 19.13
C MET A 1 1.58 37.30 18.80
N THR A 2 1.73 36.69 17.63
CA THR A 2 0.91 35.60 17.14
C THR A 2 1.69 34.30 17.45
N ALA A 3 1.10 33.47 18.32
CA ALA A 3 1.68 32.16 18.64
C ALA A 3 1.55 31.25 17.40
N GLU A 4 2.70 30.81 16.87
CA GLU A 4 2.77 29.73 15.88
C GLU A 4 2.29 28.42 16.54
N PRO A 5 1.48 27.59 15.87
CA PRO A 5 1.16 26.27 16.35
C PRO A 5 2.42 25.39 16.20
N VAL A 6 3.02 25.00 17.30
CA VAL A 6 4.05 23.95 17.35
C VAL A 6 3.36 22.63 16.96
N ILE A 7 3.62 22.17 15.75
CA ILE A 7 3.30 20.81 15.35
C ILE A 7 4.37 19.93 15.99
N ASP A 8 3.99 19.26 17.07
CA ASP A 8 4.83 18.30 17.79
C ASP A 8 5.10 17.09 16.85
N GLN A 9 6.31 17.08 16.28
CA GLN A 9 6.83 15.99 15.48
C GLN A 9 7.32 14.90 16.45
N GLN A 10 6.80 13.68 16.28
CA GLN A 10 7.23 12.43 16.92
C GLN A 10 6.55 12.10 18.26
N HIS A 11 5.28 11.74 18.20
CA HIS A 11 4.78 10.81 19.20
C HIS A 11 5.25 9.39 18.83
N PRO A 12 6.01 8.70 19.68
CA PRO A 12 6.22 7.27 19.52
C PRO A 12 4.83 6.61 19.51
N PRO A 13 4.61 5.55 18.71
CA PRO A 13 3.32 4.89 18.69
C PRO A 13 2.94 4.51 20.12
N ALA A 14 1.77 4.96 20.57
CA ALA A 14 1.25 4.61 21.88
C ALA A 14 1.29 3.09 22.04
N ALA A 15 1.71 2.61 23.23
CA ALA A 15 1.76 1.19 23.50
C ALA A 15 0.39 0.57 23.18
N LEU A 16 0.41 -0.46 22.33
CA LEU A 16 -0.83 -1.13 21.91
C LEU A 16 -1.54 -1.70 23.15
N PRO A 17 -2.87 -1.60 23.22
CA PRO A 17 -3.64 -2.24 24.27
C PRO A 17 -3.29 -3.74 24.36
N ALA A 18 -3.23 -4.30 25.56
CA ALA A 18 -2.96 -5.74 25.78
C ALA A 18 -4.03 -6.65 25.13
N THR A 19 -5.15 -6.09 24.73
CA THR A 19 -6.25 -6.76 24.02
C THR A 19 -5.98 -7.00 22.53
N VAL A 20 -5.03 -6.27 21.92
CA VAL A 20 -4.71 -6.43 20.51
C VAL A 20 -4.10 -7.79 20.22
N ARG A 21 -4.84 -8.63 19.51
CA ARG A 21 -4.44 -10.01 19.18
C ARG A 21 -4.08 -10.21 17.72
N ALA A 22 -4.41 -9.24 16.87
CA ALA A 22 -4.34 -9.39 15.43
C ALA A 22 -4.10 -8.09 14.71
N SER A 23 -3.58 -8.18 13.48
CA SER A 23 -3.44 -7.00 12.62
C SER A 23 -3.90 -7.29 11.20
N LEU A 24 -4.56 -6.31 10.58
CA LEU A 24 -5.00 -6.35 9.20
C LEU A 24 -4.51 -5.12 8.45
N SER A 25 -4.01 -5.33 7.22
CA SER A 25 -3.66 -4.25 6.28
C SER A 25 -4.57 -4.29 5.05
N PRO A 26 -4.65 -3.22 4.25
CA PRO A 26 -5.43 -3.22 3.02
C PRO A 26 -5.04 -4.34 2.05
N SER A 27 -3.74 -4.61 1.90
CA SER A 27 -3.23 -5.69 1.03
C SER A 27 -3.66 -7.07 1.53
N ARG A 28 -3.49 -7.37 2.83
CA ARG A 28 -3.92 -8.64 3.43
C ARG A 28 -5.44 -8.85 3.31
N ALA A 29 -6.20 -7.79 3.53
CA ALA A 29 -7.65 -7.80 3.33
C ALA A 29 -8.02 -8.08 1.87
N ALA A 30 -7.32 -7.46 0.92
CA ALA A 30 -7.51 -7.66 -0.51
C ALA A 30 -7.14 -9.08 -0.95
N ASP A 31 -6.06 -9.66 -0.41
CA ASP A 31 -5.65 -11.03 -0.68
C ASP A 31 -6.73 -12.02 -0.27
N PHE A 32 -7.28 -11.90 0.95
CA PHE A 32 -8.35 -12.79 1.40
C PHE A 32 -9.63 -12.63 0.59
N LYS A 33 -10.01 -11.39 0.26
CA LYS A 33 -11.15 -11.11 -0.62
C LYS A 33 -10.98 -11.70 -2.02
N THR A 34 -9.76 -11.65 -2.55
CA THR A 34 -9.42 -12.19 -3.87
C THR A 34 -9.43 -13.72 -3.83
N CYS A 35 -8.67 -14.32 -2.92
CA CYS A 35 -8.56 -15.76 -2.76
C CYS A 35 -8.09 -16.09 -1.33
N PRO A 36 -8.90 -16.76 -0.48
CA PRO A 36 -8.48 -17.15 0.86
C PRO A 36 -7.16 -17.93 0.88
N LEU A 37 -6.92 -18.80 -0.10
CA LEU A 37 -5.68 -19.55 -0.18
C LEU A 37 -4.47 -18.66 -0.50
N LEU A 38 -4.63 -17.60 -1.30
CA LEU A 38 -3.58 -16.61 -1.54
C LEU A 38 -3.21 -15.87 -0.24
N TYR A 39 -4.21 -15.47 0.54
CA TYR A 39 -3.97 -14.90 1.87
C TYR A 39 -3.16 -15.84 2.76
N ARG A 40 -3.52 -17.14 2.78
CA ARG A 40 -2.76 -18.13 3.53
C ARG A 40 -1.30 -18.19 3.08
N PHE A 41 -1.06 -18.33 1.78
CA PHE A 41 0.29 -18.43 1.23
C PHE A 41 1.15 -17.21 1.57
N ARG A 42 0.59 -16.00 1.44
CA ARG A 42 1.30 -14.75 1.71
C ARG A 42 1.44 -14.40 3.18
N SER A 43 0.35 -14.56 3.96
CA SER A 43 0.27 -14.03 5.33
C SER A 43 0.57 -15.06 6.41
N ILE A 44 0.25 -16.34 6.18
CA ILE A 44 0.42 -17.42 7.14
C ILE A 44 1.65 -18.26 6.80
N ASP A 45 1.70 -18.85 5.61
CA ASP A 45 2.80 -19.69 5.16
C ASP A 45 4.03 -18.87 4.77
N ARG A 46 3.86 -17.59 4.42
CA ARG A 46 4.91 -16.63 4.00
C ARG A 46 5.80 -17.19 2.90
N LEU A 47 5.16 -17.77 1.89
CA LEU A 47 5.87 -18.31 0.75
C LEU A 47 6.56 -17.18 -0.02
N PRO A 48 7.79 -17.40 -0.48
CA PRO A 48 8.51 -16.39 -1.25
C PRO A 48 7.80 -16.14 -2.58
N GLU A 49 7.75 -14.88 -2.97
CA GLU A 49 7.27 -14.42 -4.28
C GLU A 49 8.43 -13.81 -5.06
N ARG A 50 8.41 -14.00 -6.36
CA ARG A 50 9.34 -13.29 -7.23
C ARG A 50 8.81 -11.87 -7.41
N PRO A 51 9.63 -10.83 -7.21
CA PRO A 51 9.22 -9.49 -7.54
C PRO A 51 8.91 -9.40 -9.05
N SER A 52 7.87 -8.65 -9.43
CA SER A 52 7.63 -8.33 -10.83
C SER A 52 8.24 -6.97 -11.19
N VAL A 53 8.49 -6.79 -12.49
CA VAL A 53 9.00 -5.51 -13.02
C VAL A 53 8.02 -4.36 -12.70
N GLU A 54 6.71 -4.64 -12.79
CA GLU A 54 5.65 -3.68 -12.49
C GLU A 54 5.64 -3.26 -11.02
N GLN A 55 5.78 -4.23 -10.11
CA GLN A 55 5.86 -3.96 -8.66
C GLN A 55 7.10 -3.15 -8.32
N ALA A 56 8.26 -3.52 -8.87
CA ALA A 56 9.51 -2.80 -8.66
C ALA A 56 9.43 -1.37 -9.20
N ARG A 57 8.82 -1.19 -10.39
CA ARG A 57 8.58 0.14 -10.96
C ARG A 57 7.68 1.00 -10.07
N GLY A 58 6.60 0.43 -9.55
CA GLY A 58 5.73 1.10 -8.60
C GLY A 58 6.50 1.55 -7.36
N THR A 59 7.27 0.65 -6.74
CA THR A 59 8.09 0.96 -5.57
C THR A 59 9.11 2.06 -5.85
N LEU A 60 9.75 2.04 -7.03
CA LEU A 60 10.71 3.07 -7.44
C LEU A 60 10.04 4.45 -7.59
N VAL A 61 8.89 4.50 -8.27
CA VAL A 61 8.16 5.77 -8.47
C VAL A 61 7.71 6.37 -7.13
N HIS A 62 7.18 5.56 -6.21
CA HIS A 62 6.82 6.03 -4.86
C HIS A 62 8.05 6.56 -4.10
N ALA A 63 9.18 5.86 -4.17
CA ALA A 63 10.42 6.30 -3.53
C ALA A 63 10.92 7.63 -4.10
N VAL A 64 10.82 7.84 -5.42
CA VAL A 64 11.18 9.11 -6.05
C VAL A 64 10.23 10.22 -5.60
N LEU A 65 8.91 9.99 -5.62
CA LEU A 65 7.93 10.99 -5.20
C LEU A 65 8.07 11.34 -3.71
N GLU A 66 8.38 10.37 -2.84
CA GLU A 66 8.71 10.64 -1.44
C GLU A 66 9.88 11.62 -1.32
N ARG A 67 10.99 11.35 -2.05
CA ARG A 67 12.22 12.15 -1.99
C ARG A 67 12.12 13.50 -2.70
N LEU A 68 11.27 13.61 -3.70
CA LEU A 68 11.02 14.88 -4.37
C LEU A 68 10.57 15.96 -3.40
N PHE A 69 9.76 15.60 -2.39
CA PHE A 69 9.30 16.53 -1.37
C PHE A 69 10.36 16.88 -0.30
N ASP A 70 11.53 16.24 -0.29
CA ASP A 70 12.66 16.69 0.52
C ASP A 70 13.31 17.95 -0.07
N LEU A 71 13.11 18.19 -1.37
CA LEU A 71 13.60 19.40 -2.03
C LEU A 71 12.75 20.62 -1.63
N PRO A 72 13.37 21.82 -1.59
CA PRO A 72 12.63 23.07 -1.49
C PRO A 72 11.58 23.17 -2.60
N ALA A 73 10.46 23.78 -2.36
CA ALA A 73 9.32 23.84 -3.29
C ALA A 73 9.72 24.26 -4.70
N GLY A 74 10.57 25.28 -4.87
CA GLY A 74 11.05 25.72 -6.19
C GLY A 74 11.92 24.69 -6.94
N GLY A 75 12.49 23.72 -6.23
CA GLY A 75 13.31 22.65 -6.80
C GLY A 75 12.55 21.38 -7.20
N ARG A 76 11.25 21.30 -6.92
CA ARG A 76 10.42 20.14 -7.21
C ARG A 76 9.98 20.16 -8.69
N THR A 77 10.92 19.89 -9.58
CA THR A 77 10.75 19.95 -11.04
C THR A 77 10.75 18.56 -11.67
N PRO A 78 10.24 18.39 -12.92
CA PRO A 78 10.35 17.13 -13.64
C PRO A 78 11.81 16.65 -13.77
N ASP A 79 12.75 17.54 -14.07
CA ASP A 79 14.16 17.20 -14.18
C ASP A 79 14.73 16.68 -12.85
N ALA A 80 14.42 17.36 -11.73
CA ALA A 80 14.84 16.91 -10.40
C ALA A 80 14.26 15.55 -10.03
N ALA A 81 13.01 15.26 -10.41
CA ALA A 81 12.42 13.93 -10.22
C ALA A 81 13.12 12.88 -11.08
N GLY A 82 13.46 13.18 -12.33
CA GLY A 82 14.24 12.33 -13.22
C GLY A 82 15.63 12.00 -12.64
N ASP A 83 16.32 13.01 -12.09
CA ASP A 83 17.64 12.85 -11.45
C ASP A 83 17.59 11.94 -10.20
N LEU A 84 16.44 11.81 -9.55
CA LEU A 84 16.25 10.92 -8.41
C LEU A 84 16.05 9.44 -8.80
N VAL A 85 15.71 9.11 -10.05
CA VAL A 85 15.35 7.75 -10.46
C VAL A 85 16.49 6.76 -10.20
N VAL A 86 17.69 7.03 -10.73
CA VAL A 86 18.84 6.14 -10.59
C VAL A 86 19.28 6.01 -9.12
N PRO A 87 19.50 7.09 -8.36
CA PRO A 87 19.86 6.98 -6.95
C PRO A 87 18.83 6.21 -6.10
N GLN A 88 17.53 6.37 -6.37
CA GLN A 88 16.51 5.62 -5.64
C GLN A 88 16.49 4.14 -6.05
N TRP A 89 16.74 3.81 -7.32
CA TRP A 89 16.87 2.43 -7.74
C TRP A 89 18.05 1.73 -7.06
N ASP A 90 19.23 2.36 -7.04
CA ASP A 90 20.43 1.82 -6.38
C ASP A 90 20.20 1.59 -4.88
N ARG A 91 19.50 2.52 -4.22
CA ARG A 91 19.09 2.36 -2.82
C ARG A 91 18.15 1.16 -2.65
N LEU A 92 17.13 1.04 -3.48
CA LEU A 92 16.16 -0.06 -3.41
C LEU A 92 16.83 -1.43 -3.62
N VAL A 93 17.73 -1.56 -4.59
CA VAL A 93 18.48 -2.81 -4.81
C VAL A 93 19.39 -3.13 -3.62
N THR A 94 19.96 -2.11 -2.96
CA THR A 94 20.76 -2.32 -1.74
C THR A 94 19.90 -2.80 -0.56
N GLU A 95 18.70 -2.22 -0.39
CA GLU A 95 17.76 -2.58 0.68
C GLU A 95 17.03 -3.90 0.43
N GLN A 96 16.81 -4.25 -0.84
CA GLN A 96 16.08 -5.43 -1.32
C GLN A 96 16.88 -6.13 -2.42
N PRO A 97 17.89 -6.93 -2.07
CA PRO A 97 18.80 -7.56 -3.04
C PRO A 97 18.12 -8.46 -4.08
N GLU A 98 16.90 -8.96 -3.77
CA GLU A 98 16.09 -9.74 -4.72
C GLU A 98 15.69 -8.94 -5.97
N LEU A 99 15.64 -7.61 -5.90
CA LEU A 99 15.36 -6.74 -7.05
C LEU A 99 16.49 -6.79 -8.09
N ALA A 100 17.72 -7.07 -7.69
CA ALA A 100 18.82 -7.26 -8.64
C ALA A 100 18.57 -8.45 -9.59
N GLY A 101 17.76 -9.42 -9.18
CA GLY A 101 17.40 -10.58 -9.99
C GLY A 101 16.27 -10.36 -11.00
N LEU A 102 15.76 -9.13 -11.12
CA LEU A 102 14.72 -8.79 -12.12
C LEU A 102 15.26 -8.76 -13.55
N PHE A 103 16.55 -8.48 -13.69
CA PHE A 103 17.24 -8.40 -14.98
C PHE A 103 18.40 -9.39 -14.98
N ASP A 104 18.69 -9.97 -16.14
CA ASP A 104 19.84 -10.86 -16.28
C ASP A 104 21.16 -10.09 -16.02
N PRO A 105 22.17 -10.73 -15.43
CA PRO A 105 23.47 -10.09 -15.24
C PRO A 105 24.04 -9.59 -16.57
N GLY A 106 24.24 -8.26 -16.68
CA GLY A 106 24.71 -7.60 -17.89
C GLY A 106 23.62 -7.12 -18.86
N ASP A 107 22.33 -7.29 -18.52
CA ASP A 107 21.22 -6.67 -19.26
C ASP A 107 21.09 -5.18 -18.93
N GLU A 108 22.07 -4.40 -19.35
CA GLU A 108 22.06 -2.94 -19.18
C GLU A 108 20.91 -2.30 -19.97
N ALA A 109 20.52 -2.89 -21.11
CA ALA A 109 19.45 -2.36 -21.96
C ALA A 109 18.08 -2.52 -21.28
N GLY A 110 17.78 -3.69 -20.67
CA GLY A 110 16.56 -3.92 -19.93
C GLY A 110 16.44 -3.05 -18.70
N THR A 111 17.55 -2.89 -17.93
CA THR A 111 17.60 -1.98 -16.79
C THR A 111 17.36 -0.53 -17.22
N ALA A 112 17.98 -0.07 -18.31
CA ALA A 112 17.79 1.28 -18.82
C ALA A 112 16.35 1.54 -19.30
N GLU A 113 15.72 0.55 -19.95
CA GLU A 113 14.30 0.63 -20.34
C GLU A 113 13.38 0.72 -19.12
N PHE A 114 13.62 -0.10 -18.10
CA PHE A 114 12.91 -0.05 -16.83
C PHE A 114 12.97 1.35 -16.19
N LEU A 115 14.17 1.93 -16.05
CA LEU A 115 14.37 3.26 -15.48
C LEU A 115 13.69 4.35 -16.30
N ARG A 116 13.73 4.26 -17.65
CA ARG A 116 12.99 5.16 -18.53
C ARG A 116 11.48 5.04 -18.36
N SER A 117 10.97 3.82 -18.20
CA SER A 117 9.54 3.59 -17.95
C SER A 117 9.07 4.17 -16.61
N ALA A 118 9.93 4.15 -15.57
CA ALA A 118 9.64 4.81 -14.31
C ALA A 118 9.65 6.35 -14.44
N ALA A 119 10.62 6.92 -15.19
CA ALA A 119 10.68 8.34 -15.47
C ALA A 119 9.43 8.84 -16.23
N ALA A 120 8.92 8.06 -17.19
CA ALA A 120 7.70 8.41 -17.93
C ALA A 120 6.46 8.50 -17.01
N LEU A 121 6.38 7.68 -15.96
CA LEU A 121 5.29 7.78 -14.97
C LEU A 121 5.41 9.06 -14.12
N LEU A 122 6.62 9.54 -13.87
CA LEU A 122 6.82 10.82 -13.18
C LEU A 122 6.35 11.99 -14.04
N GLU A 123 6.52 11.95 -15.37
CA GLU A 123 5.93 12.95 -16.27
C GLU A 123 4.40 13.00 -16.11
N GLY A 124 3.74 11.84 -16.00
CA GLY A 124 2.31 11.74 -15.73
C GLY A 124 1.90 12.38 -14.38
N TYR A 125 2.75 12.26 -13.34
CA TYR A 125 2.54 12.96 -12.08
C TYR A 125 2.50 14.48 -12.27
N PHE A 126 3.50 15.06 -12.96
CA PHE A 126 3.55 16.50 -13.20
C PHE A 126 2.44 17.02 -14.13
N ALA A 127 1.82 16.14 -14.90
CA ALA A 127 0.66 16.51 -15.72
C ALA A 127 -0.61 16.75 -14.88
N VAL A 128 -0.73 16.08 -13.73
CA VAL A 128 -1.92 16.14 -12.86
C VAL A 128 -1.74 16.99 -11.61
N GLU A 129 -0.49 17.25 -11.19
CA GLU A 129 -0.22 17.98 -9.94
C GLU A 129 1.07 18.81 -10.03
N ASP A 130 1.07 19.98 -9.39
CA ASP A 130 2.27 20.82 -9.23
C ASP A 130 2.80 20.71 -7.80
N PRO A 131 3.87 19.91 -7.56
CA PRO A 131 4.40 19.67 -6.21
C PRO A 131 5.01 20.94 -5.58
N ARG A 132 5.28 21.98 -6.37
CA ARG A 132 5.80 23.25 -5.86
C ARG A 132 4.77 24.02 -5.04
N ARG A 133 3.47 23.67 -5.18
CA ARG A 133 2.34 24.30 -4.46
C ARG A 133 1.87 23.48 -3.27
N LEU A 134 2.56 22.40 -2.95
CA LEU A 134 2.16 21.45 -1.94
C LEU A 134 3.23 21.34 -0.85
N GLU A 135 2.76 21.15 0.38
CA GLU A 135 3.62 20.80 1.50
C GLU A 135 2.91 19.67 2.27
N PRO A 136 3.25 18.40 1.95
CA PRO A 136 2.66 17.25 2.60
C PRO A 136 2.93 17.25 4.10
N ALA A 137 1.91 16.98 4.91
CA ALA A 137 2.06 16.81 6.34
C ALA A 137 2.77 15.47 6.67
N GLU A 138 2.48 14.44 5.88
CA GLU A 138 3.11 13.11 6.03
C GLU A 138 3.33 12.46 4.66
N ARG A 139 4.39 11.65 4.56
CA ARG A 139 4.76 10.88 3.37
C ARG A 139 5.22 9.49 3.79
N GLU A 140 4.81 8.45 3.07
CA GLU A 140 5.17 7.05 3.33
C GLU A 140 5.08 6.68 4.82
N SER A 141 4.05 7.20 5.49
CA SER A 141 3.90 7.07 6.93
C SER A 141 3.05 5.87 7.31
N LEU A 142 3.52 5.13 8.33
CA LEU A 142 2.75 4.06 8.93
C LEU A 142 1.65 4.63 9.81
N ILE A 143 0.40 4.37 9.44
CA ILE A 143 -0.77 4.71 10.24
C ILE A 143 -1.42 3.45 10.80
N SER A 144 -1.97 3.55 12.01
CA SER A 144 -2.66 2.42 12.65
C SER A 144 -3.74 2.88 13.63
N ALA A 145 -4.78 2.07 13.77
CA ALA A 145 -5.83 2.25 14.75
C ALA A 145 -6.33 0.89 15.26
N VAL A 146 -6.86 0.85 16.47
CA VAL A 146 -7.56 -0.33 16.98
C VAL A 146 -9.05 -0.15 16.73
N VAL A 147 -9.68 -1.15 16.15
CA VAL A 147 -11.13 -1.24 15.96
C VAL A 147 -11.65 -2.50 16.65
N ASP A 148 -12.92 -2.46 17.08
CA ASP A 148 -13.56 -3.59 17.78
C ASP A 148 -12.71 -4.11 18.97
N ASP A 149 -12.02 -3.19 19.66
CA ASP A 149 -11.16 -3.39 20.84
C ASP A 149 -10.01 -4.41 20.69
N GLU A 150 -9.94 -5.20 19.63
CA GLU A 150 -8.98 -6.30 19.47
C GLU A 150 -8.24 -6.27 18.10
N LEU A 151 -8.78 -5.63 17.07
CA LEU A 151 -8.22 -5.65 15.73
C LEU A 151 -7.38 -4.39 15.45
N LEU A 152 -6.07 -4.55 15.30
CA LEU A 152 -5.19 -3.49 14.81
C LEU A 152 -5.32 -3.39 13.28
N ILE A 153 -5.90 -2.31 12.80
CA ILE A 153 -5.84 -1.96 11.38
C ILE A 153 -4.68 -1.02 11.12
N ARG A 154 -3.88 -1.29 10.08
CA ARG A 154 -2.68 -0.50 9.78
C ARG A 154 -2.32 -0.53 8.31
N GLY A 155 -1.60 0.49 7.86
CA GLY A 155 -1.08 0.55 6.49
C GLY A 155 -0.12 1.71 6.31
N TYR A 156 0.57 1.72 5.17
CA TYR A 156 1.41 2.83 4.76
C TYR A 156 0.59 3.77 3.87
N LEU A 157 0.64 5.02 4.22
CA LEU A 157 -0.04 6.10 3.52
C LEU A 157 1.00 6.80 2.64
N ASP A 158 0.76 6.86 1.32
CA ASP A 158 1.73 7.47 0.41
C ASP A 158 1.91 8.95 0.73
N ARG A 159 0.79 9.72 0.85
CA ARG A 159 0.84 11.11 1.22
C ARG A 159 -0.42 11.57 1.97
N LEU A 160 -0.22 12.40 2.99
CA LEU A 160 -1.28 13.13 3.69
C LEU A 160 -1.05 14.62 3.54
N ASP A 161 -2.04 15.30 3.02
CA ASP A 161 -2.07 16.76 2.99
C ASP A 161 -3.08 17.29 4.03
N VAL A 162 -2.70 18.36 4.70
CA VAL A 162 -3.55 19.06 5.68
C VAL A 162 -3.77 20.48 5.21
N ALA A 163 -5.03 20.85 4.99
CA ALA A 163 -5.38 22.20 4.60
C ALA A 163 -5.33 23.16 5.83
N PRO A 164 -5.24 24.49 5.62
CA PRO A 164 -5.20 25.46 6.72
C PRO A 164 -6.41 25.39 7.67
N ASP A 165 -7.55 24.90 7.20
CA ASP A 165 -8.77 24.68 7.99
C ASP A 165 -8.78 23.32 8.72
N GLY A 166 -7.68 22.55 8.65
CA GLY A 166 -7.53 21.22 9.25
C GLY A 166 -8.14 20.08 8.42
N ALA A 167 -8.68 20.35 7.25
CA ALA A 167 -9.23 19.28 6.40
C ALA A 167 -8.12 18.39 5.84
N LEU A 168 -8.37 17.09 5.87
CA LEU A 168 -7.42 16.06 5.43
C LEU A 168 -7.68 15.65 4.00
N ARG A 169 -6.61 15.48 3.21
CA ARG A 169 -6.61 14.82 1.91
C ARG A 169 -5.62 13.66 1.94
N VAL A 170 -6.12 12.45 1.72
CA VAL A 170 -5.31 11.25 1.52
C VAL A 170 -5.01 11.13 0.04
N VAL A 171 -3.75 10.96 -0.33
CA VAL A 171 -3.31 10.79 -1.71
C VAL A 171 -2.58 9.46 -1.83
N ASP A 172 -2.91 8.70 -2.88
CA ASP A 172 -2.30 7.41 -3.20
C ASP A 172 -1.91 7.40 -4.69
N TYR A 173 -0.66 7.04 -4.97
CA TYR A 173 -0.11 7.01 -6.32
C TYR A 173 -0.31 5.64 -6.95
N LYS A 174 -0.86 5.61 -8.16
CA LYS A 174 -1.06 4.39 -8.94
C LYS A 174 -0.22 4.45 -10.22
N THR A 175 0.69 3.50 -10.37
CA THR A 175 1.57 3.40 -11.56
C THR A 175 0.94 2.62 -12.70
N GLY A 176 -0.14 1.88 -12.43
CA GLY A 176 -0.99 1.26 -13.45
C GLY A 176 -1.93 2.25 -14.13
N GLY A 177 -2.65 1.78 -15.14
CA GLY A 177 -3.70 2.56 -15.82
C GLY A 177 -4.93 2.78 -14.94
N ALA A 178 -5.71 3.83 -15.25
CA ALA A 178 -6.99 4.08 -14.60
C ALA A 178 -7.96 2.91 -14.89
N PRO A 179 -8.50 2.26 -13.84
CA PRO A 179 -9.31 1.08 -14.04
C PRO A 179 -10.68 1.43 -14.62
N ARG A 180 -11.21 0.56 -15.46
CA ARG A 180 -12.64 0.55 -15.74
C ARG A 180 -13.38 0.10 -14.48
N GLU A 181 -14.56 0.64 -14.22
CA GLU A 181 -15.42 0.57 -13.01
C GLU A 181 -15.17 -0.55 -11.96
N ALA A 182 -14.84 -1.78 -12.39
CA ALA A 182 -14.69 -2.92 -11.48
C ALA A 182 -13.43 -2.88 -10.59
N PHE A 183 -12.38 -2.18 -10.99
CA PHE A 183 -11.11 -2.08 -10.24
C PHE A 183 -11.04 -0.84 -9.34
N GLU A 184 -11.86 0.17 -9.61
CA GLU A 184 -12.01 1.34 -8.77
C GLU A 184 -12.41 0.97 -7.34
N ALA A 185 -13.30 -0.03 -7.18
CA ALA A 185 -13.72 -0.54 -5.88
C ALA A 185 -12.56 -1.07 -5.02
N ARG A 186 -11.49 -1.62 -5.61
CA ARG A 186 -10.32 -2.12 -4.87
C ARG A 186 -9.44 -0.97 -4.38
N ALA A 187 -9.18 0.00 -5.23
CA ALA A 187 -8.41 1.19 -4.88
C ALA A 187 -9.14 2.04 -3.82
N LEU A 188 -10.47 2.20 -3.97
CA LEU A 188 -11.32 2.85 -2.97
C LEU A 188 -11.35 2.09 -1.65
N PHE A 189 -11.30 0.75 -1.66
CA PHE A 189 -11.20 -0.03 -0.43
C PHE A 189 -9.95 0.33 0.37
N GLN A 190 -8.80 0.46 -0.29
CA GLN A 190 -7.54 0.87 0.33
C GLN A 190 -7.63 2.28 0.91
N LEU A 191 -8.16 3.24 0.14
CA LEU A 191 -8.32 4.62 0.60
C LEU A 191 -9.32 4.75 1.76
N LYS A 192 -10.45 4.04 1.71
CA LYS A 192 -11.42 3.99 2.83
C LYS A 192 -10.79 3.38 4.08
N PHE A 193 -9.90 2.42 3.92
CA PHE A 193 -9.17 1.83 5.03
C PHE A 193 -8.27 2.89 5.71
N TYR A 194 -7.54 3.68 4.94
CA TYR A 194 -6.75 4.79 5.46
C TYR A 194 -7.62 5.88 6.09
N ALA A 195 -8.74 6.22 5.44
CA ALA A 195 -9.68 7.18 5.99
C ALA A 195 -10.25 6.74 7.34
N LEU A 196 -10.56 5.45 7.49
CA LEU A 196 -11.02 4.88 8.76
C LEU A 196 -9.95 5.00 9.85
N VAL A 197 -8.67 4.66 9.55
CA VAL A 197 -7.57 4.80 10.49
C VAL A 197 -7.43 6.26 10.94
N LEU A 198 -7.38 7.21 10.01
CA LEU A 198 -7.26 8.63 10.32
C LEU A 198 -8.45 9.14 11.14
N TRP A 199 -9.67 8.74 10.80
CA TRP A 199 -10.83 9.11 11.57
C TRP A 199 -10.78 8.58 13.01
N ARG A 200 -10.36 7.32 13.19
CA ARG A 200 -10.24 6.72 14.54
C ARG A 200 -9.11 7.33 15.37
N THR A 201 -8.03 7.77 14.75
CA THR A 201 -6.87 8.32 15.45
C THR A 201 -6.92 9.84 15.64
N ARG A 202 -7.51 10.58 14.68
CA ARG A 202 -7.52 12.05 14.68
C ARG A 202 -8.91 12.65 14.90
N GLY A 203 -9.97 11.84 14.91
CA GLY A 203 -11.35 12.30 15.04
C GLY A 203 -11.90 13.04 13.81
N VAL A 204 -11.12 13.15 12.72
CA VAL A 204 -11.47 13.89 11.52
C VAL A 204 -11.65 12.93 10.34
N VAL A 205 -12.83 12.96 9.71
CA VAL A 205 -13.07 12.26 8.44
C VAL A 205 -12.33 13.01 7.33
N PRO A 206 -11.44 12.34 6.56
CA PRO A 206 -10.79 12.97 5.43
C PRO A 206 -11.81 13.53 4.44
N ARG A 207 -11.62 14.79 4.04
CA ARG A 207 -12.51 15.47 3.06
C ARG A 207 -12.37 14.89 1.68
N VAL A 208 -11.13 14.47 1.31
CA VAL A 208 -10.83 13.95 -0.03
C VAL A 208 -9.92 12.73 0.09
N LEU A 209 -10.29 11.68 -0.63
CA LEU A 209 -9.46 10.52 -0.92
C LEU A 209 -9.11 10.59 -2.41
N ARG A 210 -7.83 10.76 -2.74
CA ARG A 210 -7.36 11.02 -4.10
C ARG A 210 -6.50 9.87 -4.61
N LEU A 211 -6.86 9.35 -5.79
CA LEU A 211 -6.01 8.45 -6.58
C LEU A 211 -5.40 9.24 -7.72
N LEU A 212 -4.09 9.14 -7.88
CA LEU A 212 -3.36 9.70 -9.02
C LEU A 212 -2.88 8.55 -9.89
N TYR A 213 -3.54 8.33 -11.03
CA TYR A 213 -3.15 7.32 -12.02
C TYR A 213 -2.10 7.91 -12.96
N LEU A 214 -0.83 7.63 -12.67
CA LEU A 214 0.30 8.29 -13.29
C LEU A 214 0.47 7.91 -14.77
N LYS A 215 0.13 6.66 -15.14
CA LYS A 215 0.22 6.19 -16.53
C LYS A 215 -0.70 6.97 -17.49
N ASP A 216 -1.91 7.26 -17.03
CA ASP A 216 -2.93 7.91 -17.85
C ASP A 216 -3.08 9.41 -17.55
N ALA A 217 -2.30 9.91 -16.56
CA ALA A 217 -2.41 11.27 -16.03
C ALA A 217 -3.86 11.61 -15.61
N GLU A 218 -4.51 10.69 -14.90
CA GLU A 218 -5.88 10.85 -14.43
C GLU A 218 -5.95 11.01 -12.91
N VAL A 219 -6.94 11.79 -12.45
CA VAL A 219 -7.23 12.03 -11.03
C VAL A 219 -8.62 11.52 -10.72
N CYS A 220 -8.73 10.68 -9.68
CA CYS A 220 -10.00 10.23 -9.14
C CYS A 220 -10.13 10.70 -7.69
N ASP A 221 -11.12 11.53 -7.41
CA ASP A 221 -11.42 12.04 -6.08
C ASP A 221 -12.68 11.39 -5.52
N TYR A 222 -12.64 11.04 -4.25
CA TYR A 222 -13.75 10.50 -3.51
C TYR A 222 -13.87 11.19 -2.14
N SER A 223 -15.09 11.49 -1.69
CA SER A 223 -15.33 12.14 -0.40
C SER A 223 -16.22 11.22 0.46
N PRO A 224 -15.64 10.52 1.45
CA PRO A 224 -16.41 9.67 2.34
C PRO A 224 -17.13 10.51 3.40
N ASP A 225 -18.20 9.95 3.96
CA ASP A 225 -18.82 10.46 5.17
C ASP A 225 -18.62 9.50 6.37
N ALA A 226 -18.95 9.98 7.57
CA ALA A 226 -18.80 9.20 8.80
C ALA A 226 -19.67 7.94 8.82
N GLU A 227 -20.87 8.01 8.26
CA GLU A 227 -21.79 6.87 8.23
C GLU A 227 -21.26 5.77 7.30
N GLU A 228 -20.71 6.16 6.18
CA GLU A 228 -20.02 5.24 5.27
C GLU A 228 -18.81 4.57 5.94
N LEU A 229 -17.98 5.33 6.64
CA LEU A 229 -16.82 4.77 7.34
C LEU A 229 -17.23 3.83 8.47
N LEU A 230 -18.36 4.06 9.16
CA LEU A 230 -18.94 3.11 10.12
C LEU A 230 -19.40 1.81 9.44
N ARG A 231 -20.02 1.90 8.26
CA ARG A 231 -20.38 0.70 7.48
C ARG A 231 -19.14 -0.04 7.01
N PHE A 232 -18.12 0.69 6.59
CA PHE A 232 -16.85 0.14 6.15
C PHE A 232 -16.11 -0.56 7.30
N GLU A 233 -16.08 0.01 8.50
CA GLU A 233 -15.52 -0.62 9.70
C GLU A 233 -16.15 -1.98 9.99
N ARG A 234 -17.49 -2.05 9.97
CA ARG A 234 -18.20 -3.33 10.13
C ARG A 234 -17.77 -4.35 9.06
N THR A 235 -17.53 -3.90 7.83
CA THR A 235 -17.04 -4.77 6.76
C THR A 235 -15.63 -5.28 7.04
N VAL A 236 -14.74 -4.43 7.56
CA VAL A 236 -13.36 -4.80 7.93
C VAL A 236 -13.37 -5.80 9.09
N VAL A 237 -14.18 -5.57 10.11
CA VAL A 237 -14.33 -6.48 11.26
C VAL A 237 -14.89 -7.84 10.80
N ALA A 238 -15.96 -7.85 10.01
CA ALA A 238 -16.53 -9.09 9.47
C ALA A 238 -15.53 -9.87 8.60
N LEU A 239 -14.71 -9.15 7.81
CA LEU A 239 -13.65 -9.78 7.03
C LEU A 239 -12.58 -10.42 7.93
N TRP A 240 -12.22 -9.73 9.01
CA TRP A 240 -11.28 -10.29 9.98
C TRP A 240 -11.85 -11.53 10.66
N GLN A 241 -13.10 -11.52 11.11
CA GLN A 241 -13.77 -12.68 11.69
C GLN A 241 -13.79 -13.88 10.72
N ALA A 242 -13.98 -13.64 9.42
CA ALA A 242 -13.88 -14.68 8.41
C ALA A 242 -12.46 -15.25 8.27
N ILE A 243 -11.43 -14.40 8.40
CA ILE A 243 -10.02 -14.83 8.40
C ILE A 243 -9.70 -15.68 9.63
N GLU A 244 -10.16 -15.26 10.81
CA GLU A 244 -10.00 -16.01 12.06
C GLU A 244 -10.66 -17.39 11.97
N GLN A 245 -11.91 -17.45 11.51
CA GLN A 245 -12.62 -18.70 11.33
C GLN A 245 -11.92 -19.64 10.34
N ALA A 246 -11.41 -19.09 9.21
CA ALA A 246 -10.63 -19.88 8.26
C ALA A 246 -9.33 -20.39 8.87
N THR A 247 -8.69 -19.58 9.73
CA THR A 247 -7.45 -19.93 10.43
C THR A 247 -7.68 -21.02 11.48
N GLU A 248 -8.73 -20.92 12.29
CA GLU A 248 -9.08 -21.92 13.30
C GLU A 248 -9.40 -23.28 12.67
N ARG A 249 -10.14 -23.25 11.54
CA ARG A 249 -10.51 -24.46 10.80
C ARG A 249 -9.40 -24.95 9.88
N GLN A 250 -8.34 -24.17 9.67
CA GLN A 250 -7.29 -24.40 8.66
C GLN A 250 -7.86 -24.58 7.25
N ASP A 251 -9.05 -23.99 6.98
CA ASP A 251 -9.78 -24.13 5.71
C ASP A 251 -9.66 -22.84 4.89
N PHE A 252 -8.70 -22.83 3.97
CA PHE A 252 -8.46 -21.74 3.03
C PHE A 252 -8.70 -22.22 1.60
N ARG A 253 -9.93 -22.06 1.12
CA ARG A 253 -10.32 -22.56 -0.20
C ARG A 253 -9.81 -21.66 -1.31
N PRO A 254 -9.27 -22.23 -2.41
CA PRO A 254 -8.94 -21.45 -3.58
C PRO A 254 -10.21 -20.84 -4.20
N ARG A 255 -10.07 -19.61 -4.71
CA ARG A 255 -11.12 -18.93 -5.48
C ARG A 255 -10.59 -18.65 -6.88
N PRO A 256 -10.82 -19.54 -7.85
CA PRO A 256 -10.36 -19.37 -9.22
C PRO A 256 -10.91 -18.10 -9.86
N SER A 257 -10.04 -17.36 -10.52
CA SER A 257 -10.36 -16.12 -11.25
C SER A 257 -9.33 -15.89 -12.35
N ARG A 258 -9.51 -14.85 -13.17
CA ARG A 258 -8.52 -14.42 -14.17
C ARG A 258 -7.17 -14.08 -13.55
N LEU A 259 -7.12 -13.68 -12.29
CA LEU A 259 -5.88 -13.36 -11.57
C LEU A 259 -5.03 -14.60 -11.28
N CYS A 260 -5.56 -15.81 -11.48
CA CYS A 260 -4.79 -17.03 -11.28
C CYS A 260 -3.64 -17.19 -12.27
N ASP A 261 -3.74 -16.60 -13.46
CA ASP A 261 -2.69 -16.69 -14.50
C ASP A 261 -1.40 -15.98 -14.06
N TRP A 262 -1.51 -15.01 -13.18
CA TRP A 262 -0.37 -14.23 -12.60
C TRP A 262 -0.02 -14.64 -11.16
N CYS A 263 -0.63 -15.73 -10.64
CA CYS A 263 -0.38 -16.15 -9.27
C CYS A 263 0.97 -16.87 -9.12
N ASN A 264 1.85 -16.36 -8.29
CA ASN A 264 3.16 -16.97 -8.00
C ASN A 264 3.07 -18.34 -7.31
N HIS A 265 1.88 -18.70 -6.80
CA HIS A 265 1.70 -19.91 -5.99
C HIS A 265 0.93 -21.03 -6.69
N GLN A 266 0.86 -21.05 -8.02
CA GLN A 266 0.16 -22.09 -8.79
C GLN A 266 0.68 -23.50 -8.44
N ALA A 267 1.99 -23.65 -8.24
CA ALA A 267 2.62 -24.94 -7.90
C ALA A 267 2.10 -25.55 -6.58
N HIS A 268 1.58 -24.72 -5.67
CA HIS A 268 1.01 -25.13 -4.39
C HIS A 268 -0.52 -25.14 -4.38
N CYS A 269 -1.16 -24.70 -5.47
CA CYS A 269 -2.60 -24.51 -5.51
C CYS A 269 -3.32 -25.77 -6.01
N PRO A 270 -4.31 -26.29 -5.26
CA PRO A 270 -5.08 -27.47 -5.70
C PRO A 270 -5.82 -27.29 -7.02
N THR A 271 -6.18 -26.06 -7.40
CA THR A 271 -6.80 -25.75 -8.70
C THR A 271 -5.89 -26.11 -9.87
N PHE A 272 -4.57 -26.09 -9.66
CA PHE A 272 -3.54 -26.44 -10.65
C PHE A 272 -2.88 -27.79 -10.35
N GLY A 273 -3.49 -28.63 -9.50
CA GLY A 273 -2.96 -29.94 -9.13
C GLY A 273 -1.85 -29.91 -8.07
N GLY A 274 -1.55 -28.72 -7.51
CA GLY A 274 -0.58 -28.56 -6.44
C GLY A 274 -1.13 -28.96 -5.07
N THR A 275 -0.23 -29.03 -4.10
CA THR A 275 -0.56 -29.31 -2.70
C THR A 275 -0.04 -28.18 -1.82
N PRO A 276 -0.91 -27.52 -1.02
CA PRO A 276 -0.47 -26.52 -0.04
C PRO A 276 0.51 -27.15 0.96
N PRO A 277 1.50 -26.38 1.45
CA PRO A 277 2.36 -26.85 2.53
C PRO A 277 1.55 -27.21 3.78
N PRO A 278 2.08 -28.03 4.70
CA PRO A 278 1.45 -28.27 5.99
C PRO A 278 1.15 -26.94 6.69
N PHE A 279 -0.02 -26.84 7.35
CA PHE A 279 -0.36 -25.63 8.06
C PHE A 279 0.68 -25.38 9.17
N PRO A 280 1.29 -24.19 9.29
CA PRO A 280 2.33 -23.96 10.29
C PRO A 280 1.78 -24.10 11.70
N GLN A 281 2.45 -24.92 12.49
CA GLN A 281 2.13 -24.99 13.92
C GLN A 281 2.43 -23.61 14.53
N ARG A 282 1.49 -23.06 15.32
CA ARG A 282 1.67 -21.77 15.97
C ARG A 282 2.96 -21.78 16.80
N ALA A 283 4.05 -21.26 16.25
CA ALA A 283 5.10 -20.69 17.06
C ALA A 283 4.48 -19.45 17.72
N GLY A 284 4.50 -19.38 19.05
CA GLY A 284 3.78 -18.45 19.91
C GLY A 284 3.40 -17.12 19.27
N ALA A 285 2.29 -16.54 19.71
CA ALA A 285 1.59 -15.39 19.14
C ALA A 285 2.50 -14.44 18.35
N ALA A 286 2.30 -14.37 17.03
CA ALA A 286 3.08 -13.51 16.17
C ALA A 286 3.00 -12.08 16.72
N ASP A 287 4.15 -11.47 16.99
CA ASP A 287 4.23 -10.07 17.40
C ASP A 287 3.52 -9.21 16.32
N PRO A 288 2.40 -8.57 16.65
CA PRO A 288 1.65 -7.76 15.68
C PRO A 288 2.48 -6.60 15.10
N LEU A 289 3.62 -6.27 15.73
CA LEU A 289 4.53 -5.21 15.28
C LEU A 289 5.65 -5.71 14.35
N ARG A 290 5.92 -7.02 14.30
CA ARG A 290 7.04 -7.57 13.50
C ARG A 290 6.83 -7.45 12.00
N ASP A 291 5.58 -7.40 11.53
CA ASP A 291 5.25 -7.21 10.10
C ASP A 291 5.41 -5.76 9.59
N ALA A 292 5.81 -4.82 10.44
CA ALA A 292 5.96 -3.42 10.06
C ALA A 292 7.15 -3.14 9.13
N ARG A 293 8.09 -4.09 8.97
CA ARG A 293 9.32 -3.88 8.18
C ARG A 293 9.26 -4.46 6.77
N SER A 294 8.30 -5.30 6.46
CA SER A 294 8.06 -5.77 5.10
C SER A 294 7.00 -4.88 4.46
N ARG A 295 7.44 -3.88 3.70
CA ARG A 295 6.58 -3.09 2.83
C ARG A 295 5.97 -4.05 1.80
N PRO A 296 4.67 -4.34 1.80
CA PRO A 296 4.09 -5.10 0.70
C PRO A 296 4.16 -4.21 -0.53
N ALA A 297 4.81 -4.68 -1.57
CA ALA A 297 4.65 -4.11 -2.90
C ALA A 297 3.15 -4.03 -3.19
N THR A 298 2.64 -2.84 -3.41
CA THR A 298 1.24 -2.64 -3.82
C THR A 298 1.11 -3.31 -5.19
N PRO A 299 0.30 -4.38 -5.35
CA PRO A 299 0.14 -4.96 -6.67
C PRO A 299 -0.52 -3.91 -7.55
N GLY A 300 0.25 -3.39 -8.50
CA GLY A 300 -0.31 -2.65 -9.62
C GLY A 300 -1.38 -3.54 -10.25
N ALA A 301 -2.62 -3.06 -10.32
CA ALA A 301 -3.66 -3.70 -11.10
C ALA A 301 -3.29 -3.45 -12.57
N ASP A 302 -2.65 -4.41 -13.21
CA ASP A 302 -2.47 -4.42 -14.65
C ASP A 302 -3.45 -5.38 -15.29
N GLU A 303 -4.21 -4.81 -16.25
CA GLU A 303 -5.19 -5.32 -17.23
C GLU A 303 -6.49 -5.88 -16.72
#